data_4814b260b32231939f32ed12509d476c
#
_entry.id   4814b260b32231939f32ed12509d476c
#
_cell.length_a   1.000
_cell.length_b   1.000
_cell.length_c   1.000
_cell.angle_alpha   90.00
_cell.angle_beta   90.00
_cell.angle_gamma   90.00
#
_symmetry.space_group_name_H-M   'P 1'
#
loop_
_entity.id
_entity.type
_entity.pdbx_description
1 polymer ?
#
loop_
_entity_poly.entity_id
_entity_poly.type
_entity_poly.pdbx_seq_one_letter_code
_entity_poly.pdbx_strand_id
1 'polypeptide(L)'
;VASEMKSIESYCEKLQEFPPGNYYKNGEFTQWYQPNWANEIPTDAVSLPKLKKALEDSVHKQLMCDVPYGVLISGGLDSSVIAAIAAKYSKKRVESGDAEEAWWPRLHSFAIGLEGSPDLKAAKIVADAIGTVHHECKYTIQEGLDALRDVIYHLETYDVTTIRAATPMYLMARKIKSMGIKMVLSGEGADEVFGGYLYFHMAPNKEELHHETVRKLQKLSKYDCLRANKSMAAWGIEARVPFLGKEFLEYAMNIDPADKMCSDGKAEKYVLRKAFEGLIPDEVLWRQKEQFSDGVGYNWIDSLKANADEKVSDDNLANAKRKFPIQPPTTKEGYYYREIFDEMYPTNEAARSEEHTSELQSHLNL
;
A
#
# COMPACT_ATOMS: atom_id res chain seq x y z
N VAL A 1 14.69 17.34 -11.90
CA VAL A 1 14.12 16.41 -10.91
C VAL A 1 12.71 16.87 -10.59
N ALA A 2 11.77 15.95 -10.56
CA ALA A 2 10.37 16.21 -10.23
C ALA A 2 9.81 15.04 -9.40
N SER A 3 8.77 15.31 -8.62
CA SER A 3 8.06 14.29 -7.85
C SER A 3 7.11 13.45 -8.73
N GLU A 4 6.79 13.95 -9.93
CA GLU A 4 5.88 13.30 -10.85
C GLU A 4 6.42 13.39 -12.29
N MET A 5 6.30 12.28 -13.01
CA MET A 5 6.76 12.15 -14.40
C MET A 5 6.05 13.14 -15.34
N LYS A 6 4.74 13.31 -15.18
CA LYS A 6 3.90 14.19 -16.00
C LYS A 6 4.35 15.64 -16.07
N SER A 7 5.13 16.09 -15.09
CA SER A 7 5.64 17.46 -15.07
C SER A 7 6.91 17.67 -15.90
N ILE A 8 7.60 16.60 -16.29
CA ILE A 8 8.87 16.65 -17.00
C ILE A 8 8.93 15.80 -18.28
N GLU A 9 8.01 14.85 -18.45
CA GLU A 9 8.03 13.85 -19.54
C GLU A 9 8.20 14.47 -20.91
N SER A 10 7.43 15.50 -21.25
CA SER A 10 7.47 16.15 -22.55
C SER A 10 8.73 17.02 -22.81
N TYR A 11 9.54 17.24 -21.79
CA TYR A 11 10.75 18.08 -21.85
C TYR A 11 12.05 17.29 -21.75
N CYS A 12 11.98 15.98 -21.53
CA CYS A 12 13.15 15.14 -21.27
C CYS A 12 13.32 14.09 -22.38
N GLU A 13 14.54 13.96 -22.90
CA GLU A 13 14.92 12.88 -23.81
C GLU A 13 15.13 11.55 -23.09
N LYS A 14 15.38 11.59 -21.75
CA LYS A 14 15.57 10.41 -20.91
C LYS A 14 14.93 10.64 -19.54
N LEU A 15 14.14 9.69 -19.11
CA LEU A 15 13.56 9.63 -17.77
C LEU A 15 14.25 8.53 -16.97
N GLN A 16 14.49 8.82 -15.71
CA GLN A 16 15.06 7.86 -14.76
C GLN A 16 14.40 8.05 -13.41
N GLU A 17 13.95 6.94 -12.82
CA GLU A 17 13.47 6.94 -11.46
C GLU A 17 14.60 7.29 -10.48
N PHE A 18 14.26 8.03 -9.42
CA PHE A 18 15.22 8.36 -8.36
C PHE A 18 15.43 7.11 -7.49
N PRO A 19 16.65 6.53 -7.45
CA PRO A 19 16.87 5.26 -6.76
C PRO A 19 16.68 5.40 -5.25
N PRO A 20 15.93 4.50 -4.59
CA PRO A 20 15.75 4.51 -3.15
C PRO A 20 17.09 4.47 -2.40
N GLY A 21 17.14 5.10 -1.22
CA GLY A 21 18.35 5.12 -0.39
C GLY A 21 19.52 5.96 -0.95
N ASN A 22 19.27 6.78 -1.97
CA ASN A 22 20.28 7.63 -2.58
C ASN A 22 20.00 9.13 -2.35
N TYR A 23 21.04 9.94 -2.47
CA TYR A 23 20.92 11.36 -2.71
C TYR A 23 21.60 11.73 -4.03
N TYR A 24 21.16 12.82 -4.64
CA TYR A 24 21.73 13.33 -5.89
C TYR A 24 22.49 14.63 -5.63
N LYS A 25 23.76 14.66 -6.04
CA LYS A 25 24.61 15.84 -5.88
C LYS A 25 25.61 15.92 -7.03
N ASN A 26 25.77 17.11 -7.61
CA ASN A 26 26.76 17.39 -8.66
C ASN A 26 26.70 16.44 -9.88
N GLY A 27 25.52 16.00 -10.27
CA GLY A 27 25.34 15.11 -11.43
C GLY A 27 25.38 13.62 -11.12
N GLU A 28 25.61 13.21 -9.87
CA GLU A 28 25.81 11.83 -9.47
C GLU A 28 24.86 11.40 -8.36
N PHE A 29 24.42 10.14 -8.42
CA PHE A 29 23.72 9.47 -7.32
C PHE A 29 24.73 8.87 -6.37
N THR A 30 24.51 9.07 -5.08
CA THR A 30 25.30 8.45 -4.00
C THR A 30 24.38 7.74 -3.04
N GLN A 31 24.61 6.44 -2.81
CA GLN A 31 23.87 5.66 -1.82
C GLN A 31 24.30 6.08 -0.41
N TRP A 32 23.34 6.50 0.42
CA TRP A 32 23.56 6.92 1.80
C TRP A 32 22.93 5.97 2.82
N TYR A 33 21.98 5.15 2.37
CA TYR A 33 21.29 4.19 3.21
C TYR A 33 21.42 2.79 2.64
N GLN A 34 22.14 1.95 3.34
CA GLN A 34 22.33 0.53 3.03
C GLN A 34 22.36 -0.24 4.35
N PRO A 35 21.21 -0.73 4.83
CA PRO A 35 21.14 -1.45 6.09
C PRO A 35 21.79 -2.84 5.97
N ASN A 36 22.39 -3.32 7.09
CA ASN A 36 23.07 -4.62 7.13
C ASN A 36 22.13 -5.78 6.78
N TRP A 37 20.89 -5.74 7.27
CA TRP A 37 19.88 -6.75 6.97
C TRP A 37 19.57 -6.89 5.48
N ALA A 38 19.93 -5.94 4.63
CA ALA A 38 19.76 -6.08 3.18
C ALA A 38 20.77 -7.04 2.53
N ASN A 39 21.91 -7.31 3.20
CA ASN A 39 22.98 -8.13 2.68
C ASN A 39 23.30 -9.35 3.56
N GLU A 40 22.82 -9.38 4.79
CA GLU A 40 23.09 -10.40 5.79
C GLU A 40 21.80 -11.02 6.30
N ILE A 41 21.81 -12.32 6.60
CA ILE A 41 20.66 -12.99 7.22
C ILE A 41 20.69 -12.69 8.72
N PRO A 42 19.69 -12.01 9.27
CA PRO A 42 19.65 -11.68 10.68
C PRO A 42 19.42 -12.92 11.57
N THR A 43 19.86 -12.82 12.82
CA THR A 43 19.76 -13.92 13.79
C THR A 43 19.19 -13.48 15.15
N ASP A 44 18.67 -12.25 15.26
CA ASP A 44 18.13 -11.75 16.52
C ASP A 44 16.79 -12.41 16.81
N ALA A 45 16.70 -13.08 17.97
CA ALA A 45 15.44 -13.67 18.41
C ALA A 45 14.37 -12.58 18.61
N VAL A 46 13.13 -12.86 18.20
CA VAL A 46 12.02 -11.93 18.37
C VAL A 46 11.73 -11.64 19.85
N SER A 47 11.54 -10.38 20.17
CA SER A 47 11.00 -9.94 21.46
C SER A 47 9.65 -9.25 21.22
N LEU A 48 8.55 -9.92 21.53
CA LEU A 48 7.21 -9.38 21.34
C LEU A 48 6.99 -8.02 22.03
N PRO A 49 7.47 -7.80 23.29
CA PRO A 49 7.37 -6.49 23.92
C PRO A 49 8.16 -5.38 23.19
N LYS A 50 9.37 -5.71 22.69
CA LYS A 50 10.17 -4.75 21.91
C LYS A 50 9.52 -4.46 20.55
N LEU A 51 8.98 -5.48 19.87
CA LEU A 51 8.26 -5.32 18.62
C LEU A 51 7.05 -4.39 18.79
N LYS A 52 6.25 -4.66 19.83
CA LYS A 52 5.11 -3.81 20.19
C LYS A 52 5.53 -2.37 20.43
N LYS A 53 6.52 -2.16 21.28
CA LYS A 53 7.04 -0.83 21.62
C LYS A 53 7.57 -0.09 20.40
N ALA A 54 8.34 -0.77 19.54
CA ALA A 54 8.91 -0.16 18.34
C ALA A 54 7.82 0.33 17.37
N LEU A 55 6.73 -0.43 17.18
CA LEU A 55 5.62 -0.01 16.34
C LEU A 55 4.81 1.11 16.99
N GLU A 56 4.55 1.03 18.30
CA GLU A 56 3.88 2.12 19.04
C GLU A 56 4.68 3.42 18.91
N ASP A 57 6.00 3.38 19.03
CA ASP A 57 6.87 4.55 18.88
C ASP A 57 6.85 5.10 17.44
N SER A 58 6.86 4.20 16.44
CA SER A 58 6.76 4.60 15.03
C SER A 58 5.45 5.31 14.72
N VAL A 59 4.32 4.77 15.20
CA VAL A 59 3.02 5.43 15.07
C VAL A 59 3.03 6.78 15.77
N HIS A 60 3.50 6.82 17.03
CA HIS A 60 3.52 8.06 17.82
C HIS A 60 4.33 9.16 17.15
N LYS A 61 5.52 8.85 16.62
CA LYS A 61 6.34 9.81 15.86
C LYS A 61 5.61 10.35 14.63
N GLN A 62 4.83 9.51 13.96
CA GLN A 62 4.09 9.90 12.74
C GLN A 62 2.75 10.59 13.02
N LEU A 63 2.33 10.69 14.28
CA LEU A 63 1.15 11.49 14.67
C LEU A 63 1.44 12.99 14.80
N MET A 64 2.71 13.41 14.74
CA MET A 64 3.06 14.83 14.80
C MET A 64 2.55 15.56 13.56
N CYS A 65 1.50 16.35 13.72
CA CYS A 65 0.90 17.17 12.67
C CYS A 65 0.11 18.32 13.29
N ASP A 66 -0.05 19.39 12.52
CA ASP A 66 -0.84 20.59 12.83
C ASP A 66 -2.16 20.65 12.05
N VAL A 67 -2.53 19.56 11.40
CA VAL A 67 -3.74 19.44 10.57
C VAL A 67 -4.60 18.26 11.02
N PRO A 68 -5.91 18.27 10.71
CA PRO A 68 -6.77 17.11 10.95
C PRO A 68 -6.26 15.87 10.23
N TYR A 69 -6.22 14.75 10.96
CA TYR A 69 -5.77 13.47 10.44
C TYR A 69 -6.75 12.34 10.74
N GLY A 70 -6.62 11.26 9.98
CA GLY A 70 -7.42 10.06 10.16
C GLY A 70 -6.59 8.79 10.00
N VAL A 71 -7.25 7.65 10.06
CA VAL A 71 -6.65 6.34 9.84
C VAL A 71 -7.42 5.57 8.78
N LEU A 72 -6.73 4.82 7.94
CA LEU A 72 -7.33 3.90 7.00
C LEU A 72 -7.52 2.54 7.69
N ILE A 73 -8.71 1.96 7.59
CA ILE A 73 -9.02 0.64 8.17
C ILE A 73 -9.62 -0.23 7.07
N SER A 74 -8.89 -1.24 6.63
CA SER A 74 -9.40 -2.26 5.68
C SER A 74 -10.07 -3.46 6.39
N GLY A 75 -10.06 -3.49 7.72
CA GLY A 75 -10.50 -4.66 8.49
C GLY A 75 -9.48 -5.82 8.48
N GLY A 76 -8.28 -5.61 7.92
CA GLY A 76 -7.13 -6.50 8.05
C GLY A 76 -6.29 -6.16 9.29
N LEU A 77 -5.40 -7.08 9.66
CA LEU A 77 -4.50 -6.95 10.83
C LEU A 77 -3.75 -5.61 10.86
N ASP A 78 -3.07 -5.29 9.78
CA ASP A 78 -2.07 -4.21 9.73
C ASP A 78 -2.69 -2.85 9.97
N SER A 79 -3.72 -2.52 9.19
CA SER A 79 -4.45 -1.26 9.32
C SER A 79 -5.15 -1.14 10.67
N SER A 80 -5.64 -2.25 11.20
CA SER A 80 -6.34 -2.30 12.49
C SER A 80 -5.40 -2.05 13.66
N VAL A 81 -4.19 -2.62 13.64
CA VAL A 81 -3.15 -2.38 14.65
C VAL A 81 -2.71 -0.91 14.64
N ILE A 82 -2.43 -0.33 13.46
CA ILE A 82 -2.09 1.09 13.34
C ILE A 82 -3.20 1.98 13.88
N ALA A 83 -4.47 1.71 13.49
CA ALA A 83 -5.61 2.48 13.94
C ALA A 83 -5.81 2.40 15.46
N ALA A 84 -5.66 1.21 16.06
CA ALA A 84 -5.80 1.01 17.50
C ALA A 84 -4.70 1.74 18.30
N ILE A 85 -3.46 1.71 17.82
CA ILE A 85 -2.35 2.47 18.43
C ILE A 85 -2.63 3.97 18.32
N ALA A 86 -3.02 4.47 17.14
CA ALA A 86 -3.35 5.88 16.92
C ALA A 86 -4.50 6.35 17.84
N ALA A 87 -5.55 5.53 18.00
CA ALA A 87 -6.66 5.80 18.89
C ALA A 87 -6.24 5.92 20.38
N LYS A 88 -5.28 5.09 20.81
CA LYS A 88 -4.71 5.16 22.17
C LYS A 88 -4.01 6.50 22.44
N TYR A 89 -3.32 7.04 21.44
CA TYR A 89 -2.64 8.34 21.58
C TYR A 89 -3.57 9.54 21.39
N SER A 90 -4.61 9.42 20.55
CA SER A 90 -5.58 10.51 20.37
C SER A 90 -6.36 10.83 21.64
N LYS A 91 -6.68 9.83 22.46
CA LYS A 91 -7.33 10.00 23.77
C LYS A 91 -6.47 10.79 24.76
N LYS A 92 -5.15 10.62 24.74
CA LYS A 92 -4.23 11.32 25.65
C LYS A 92 -4.09 12.82 25.33
N ARG A 93 -4.35 13.24 24.10
CA ARG A 93 -4.26 14.64 23.67
C ARG A 93 -5.34 15.52 24.31
N VAL A 94 -6.48 14.94 24.65
CA VAL A 94 -7.59 15.63 25.34
C VAL A 94 -7.31 15.79 26.87
N GLU A 95 -6.46 14.93 27.43
CA GLU A 95 -6.18 14.89 28.87
C GLU A 95 -4.98 15.74 29.30
N SER A 96 -4.20 16.28 28.38
CA SER A 96 -2.95 17.02 28.70
C SER A 96 -3.15 18.49 29.03
N GLY A 97 -4.32 18.89 29.56
CA GLY A 97 -4.48 20.14 30.30
C GLY A 97 -4.23 21.47 29.58
N ASP A 98 -3.92 21.47 28.29
CA ASP A 98 -3.88 22.68 27.48
C ASP A 98 -5.29 23.11 27.11
N ALA A 99 -5.66 24.31 27.54
CA ALA A 99 -7.03 24.84 27.62
C ALA A 99 -7.69 25.14 26.26
N GLU A 100 -7.15 24.69 25.15
CA GLU A 100 -7.81 24.74 23.86
C GLU A 100 -8.25 23.32 23.49
N GLU A 101 -9.57 23.08 23.47
CA GLU A 101 -10.15 21.86 22.90
C GLU A 101 -9.51 21.64 21.52
N ALA A 102 -8.85 20.47 21.36
CA ALA A 102 -8.30 20.10 20.06
C ALA A 102 -9.41 20.27 19.03
N TRP A 103 -9.20 21.10 18.03
CA TRP A 103 -10.16 21.41 16.96
C TRP A 103 -10.75 20.15 16.30
N TRP A 104 -10.13 18.98 16.54
CA TRP A 104 -10.56 17.67 16.08
C TRP A 104 -10.50 16.63 17.21
N PRO A 105 -11.51 16.59 18.10
CA PRO A 105 -11.43 15.83 19.37
C PRO A 105 -11.53 14.31 19.21
N ARG A 106 -11.89 13.79 18.03
CA ARG A 106 -12.06 12.35 17.80
C ARG A 106 -11.28 11.88 16.57
N LEU A 107 -10.64 10.71 16.70
CA LEU A 107 -9.98 10.08 15.56
C LEU A 107 -11.02 9.60 14.56
N HIS A 108 -10.86 9.98 13.30
CA HIS A 108 -11.68 9.52 12.18
C HIS A 108 -11.02 8.33 11.51
N SER A 109 -11.82 7.33 11.19
CA SER A 109 -11.37 6.15 10.42
C SER A 109 -12.16 6.01 9.12
N PHE A 110 -11.49 5.52 8.09
CA PHE A 110 -12.03 5.40 6.74
C PHE A 110 -11.85 4.01 6.21
N ALA A 111 -12.90 3.46 5.63
CA ALA A 111 -12.90 2.23 4.86
C ALA A 111 -13.63 2.45 3.53
N ILE A 112 -13.26 1.70 2.50
CA ILE A 112 -13.92 1.75 1.20
C ILE A 112 -14.23 0.35 0.70
N GLY A 113 -15.36 0.20 0.02
CA GLY A 113 -15.77 -1.04 -0.63
C GLY A 113 -17.05 -0.90 -1.43
N LEU A 114 -17.34 -1.91 -2.22
CA LEU A 114 -18.65 -2.10 -2.84
C LEU A 114 -19.69 -2.45 -1.77
N GLU A 115 -20.96 -2.33 -2.09
CA GLU A 115 -22.03 -2.76 -1.18
C GLU A 115 -21.86 -4.22 -0.78
N GLY A 116 -21.89 -4.50 0.53
CA GLY A 116 -21.70 -5.86 1.07
C GLY A 116 -20.26 -6.33 1.20
N SER A 117 -19.27 -5.50 0.90
CA SER A 117 -17.84 -5.79 1.04
C SER A 117 -17.50 -6.44 2.39
N PRO A 118 -16.69 -7.52 2.42
CA PRO A 118 -16.23 -8.12 3.66
C PRO A 118 -15.32 -7.18 4.46
N ASP A 119 -14.52 -6.37 3.79
CA ASP A 119 -13.63 -5.42 4.43
C ASP A 119 -14.39 -4.30 5.16
N LEU A 120 -15.50 -3.79 4.60
CA LEU A 120 -16.33 -2.80 5.29
C LEU A 120 -16.89 -3.37 6.60
N LYS A 121 -17.33 -4.62 6.62
CA LYS A 121 -17.84 -5.28 7.84
C LYS A 121 -16.75 -5.43 8.90
N ALA A 122 -15.57 -5.92 8.50
CA ALA A 122 -14.44 -6.10 9.42
C ALA A 122 -13.91 -4.74 9.92
N ALA A 123 -13.84 -3.73 9.05
CA ALA A 123 -13.45 -2.37 9.42
C ALA A 123 -14.38 -1.76 10.47
N LYS A 124 -15.70 -2.00 10.32
CA LYS A 124 -16.71 -1.54 11.29
C LYS A 124 -16.51 -2.14 12.68
N ILE A 125 -16.23 -3.45 12.76
CA ILE A 125 -15.94 -4.14 14.03
C ILE A 125 -14.75 -3.49 14.73
N VAL A 126 -13.67 -3.23 14.01
CA VAL A 126 -12.48 -2.57 14.56
C VAL A 126 -12.81 -1.15 15.00
N ALA A 127 -13.46 -0.37 14.16
CA ALA A 127 -13.79 1.03 14.43
C ALA A 127 -14.64 1.17 15.71
N ASP A 128 -15.62 0.30 15.90
CA ASP A 128 -16.46 0.25 17.10
C ASP A 128 -15.64 -0.13 18.34
N ALA A 129 -14.74 -1.11 18.23
CA ALA A 129 -13.90 -1.55 19.34
C ALA A 129 -12.91 -0.47 19.80
N ILE A 130 -12.33 0.31 18.88
CA ILE A 130 -11.35 1.36 19.23
C ILE A 130 -11.98 2.74 19.46
N GLY A 131 -13.28 2.91 19.10
CA GLY A 131 -14.06 4.11 19.39
C GLY A 131 -13.77 5.28 18.44
N THR A 132 -13.50 5.01 17.15
CA THR A 132 -13.31 6.04 16.13
C THR A 132 -14.65 6.54 15.55
N VAL A 133 -14.64 7.73 14.94
CA VAL A 133 -15.73 8.18 14.07
C VAL A 133 -15.51 7.52 12.71
N HIS A 134 -16.24 6.42 12.45
CA HIS A 134 -16.04 5.60 11.28
C HIS A 134 -16.82 6.09 10.07
N HIS A 135 -16.16 6.10 8.91
CA HIS A 135 -16.74 6.49 7.62
C HIS A 135 -16.60 5.34 6.62
N GLU A 136 -17.72 4.72 6.32
CA GLU A 136 -17.82 3.77 5.23
C GLU A 136 -17.97 4.52 3.91
N CYS A 137 -16.97 4.44 3.04
CA CYS A 137 -17.01 4.97 1.69
C CYS A 137 -17.50 3.87 0.75
N LYS A 138 -18.74 3.92 0.32
CA LYS A 138 -19.28 3.00 -0.68
C LYS A 138 -19.09 3.61 -2.08
N TYR A 139 -18.75 2.79 -3.05
CA TYR A 139 -18.69 3.16 -4.45
C TYR A 139 -19.36 2.10 -5.31
N THR A 140 -19.77 2.48 -6.51
CA THR A 140 -20.33 1.59 -7.51
C THR A 140 -19.26 1.15 -8.50
N ILE A 141 -19.47 0.01 -9.16
CA ILE A 141 -18.59 -0.45 -10.23
C ILE A 141 -18.43 0.65 -11.30
N GLN A 142 -19.52 1.33 -11.67
CA GLN A 142 -19.47 2.40 -12.68
C GLN A 142 -18.59 3.57 -12.22
N GLU A 143 -18.70 4.04 -10.98
CA GLU A 143 -17.81 5.08 -10.45
C GLU A 143 -16.35 4.65 -10.48
N GLY A 144 -16.06 3.37 -10.23
CA GLY A 144 -14.72 2.82 -10.37
C GLY A 144 -14.23 2.83 -11.82
N LEU A 145 -15.05 2.38 -12.76
CA LEU A 145 -14.73 2.38 -14.20
C LEU A 145 -14.51 3.80 -14.74
N ASP A 146 -15.33 4.74 -14.33
CA ASP A 146 -15.23 6.16 -14.74
C ASP A 146 -13.95 6.82 -14.20
N ALA A 147 -13.45 6.36 -13.05
CA ALA A 147 -12.23 6.90 -12.45
C ALA A 147 -10.93 6.38 -13.07
N LEU A 148 -10.96 5.31 -13.90
CA LEU A 148 -9.74 4.64 -14.38
C LEU A 148 -8.76 5.59 -15.08
N ARG A 149 -9.25 6.49 -15.93
CA ARG A 149 -8.40 7.45 -16.64
C ARG A 149 -7.69 8.39 -15.67
N ASP A 150 -8.40 8.92 -14.69
CA ASP A 150 -7.82 9.80 -13.66
C ASP A 150 -6.81 9.06 -12.80
N VAL A 151 -7.12 7.81 -12.45
CA VAL A 151 -6.21 6.95 -11.67
C VAL A 151 -4.90 6.72 -12.43
N ILE A 152 -4.96 6.31 -13.70
CA ILE A 152 -3.77 6.10 -14.55
C ILE A 152 -2.98 7.41 -14.68
N TYR A 153 -3.65 8.55 -14.87
CA TYR A 153 -3.01 9.86 -14.94
C TYR A 153 -2.27 10.21 -13.65
N HIS A 154 -2.90 10.00 -12.49
CA HIS A 154 -2.28 10.38 -11.22
C HIS A 154 -1.20 9.41 -10.75
N LEU A 155 -1.39 8.11 -11.01
CA LEU A 155 -0.42 7.09 -10.62
C LEU A 155 0.77 7.00 -11.59
N GLU A 156 0.58 7.43 -12.84
CA GLU A 156 1.60 7.37 -13.89
C GLU A 156 2.09 5.94 -14.14
N THR A 157 1.18 4.95 -14.08
CA THR A 157 1.45 3.53 -14.29
C THR A 157 0.36 2.88 -15.10
N TYR A 158 0.68 1.78 -15.78
CA TYR A 158 -0.27 0.88 -16.45
C TYR A 158 -0.28 -0.53 -15.82
N ASP A 159 0.34 -0.71 -14.66
CA ASP A 159 0.32 -1.98 -13.95
C ASP A 159 -1.10 -2.35 -13.49
N VAL A 160 -1.55 -3.53 -13.94
CA VAL A 160 -2.93 -4.00 -13.72
C VAL A 160 -3.25 -4.10 -12.24
N THR A 161 -2.37 -4.68 -11.45
CA THR A 161 -2.58 -4.92 -10.02
C THR A 161 -2.63 -3.60 -9.25
N THR A 162 -1.74 -2.69 -9.58
CA THR A 162 -1.69 -1.34 -8.97
C THR A 162 -2.97 -0.57 -9.27
N ILE A 163 -3.45 -0.56 -10.53
CA ILE A 163 -4.66 0.19 -10.90
C ILE A 163 -5.91 -0.40 -10.23
N ARG A 164 -6.05 -1.72 -10.17
CA ARG A 164 -7.16 -2.39 -9.48
C ARG A 164 -7.31 -1.96 -8.03
N ALA A 165 -6.20 -1.86 -7.32
CA ALA A 165 -6.19 -1.48 -5.91
C ALA A 165 -6.18 0.04 -5.72
N ALA A 166 -5.58 0.81 -6.63
CA ALA A 166 -5.52 2.27 -6.53
C ALA A 166 -6.89 2.94 -6.75
N THR A 167 -7.73 2.38 -7.61
CA THR A 167 -9.02 3.00 -7.94
C THR A 167 -9.92 3.21 -6.71
N PRO A 168 -10.18 2.20 -5.86
CA PRO A 168 -10.92 2.45 -4.62
C PRO A 168 -10.18 3.40 -3.68
N MET A 169 -8.85 3.33 -3.56
CA MET A 169 -8.09 4.28 -2.73
C MET A 169 -8.24 5.73 -3.22
N TYR A 170 -8.19 5.95 -4.51
CA TYR A 170 -8.39 7.27 -5.13
C TYR A 170 -9.79 7.83 -4.83
N LEU A 171 -10.83 7.00 -4.95
CA LEU A 171 -12.21 7.40 -4.63
C LEU A 171 -12.38 7.70 -3.12
N MET A 172 -11.75 6.90 -2.24
CA MET A 172 -11.75 7.16 -0.80
C MET A 172 -11.04 8.46 -0.48
N ALA A 173 -9.90 8.73 -1.10
CA ALA A 173 -9.14 9.97 -0.90
C ALA A 173 -9.98 11.21 -1.26
N ARG A 174 -10.76 11.17 -2.35
CA ARG A 174 -11.71 12.22 -2.70
C ARG A 174 -12.70 12.50 -1.57
N LYS A 175 -13.24 11.45 -0.93
CA LYS A 175 -14.15 11.58 0.20
C LYS A 175 -13.45 12.16 1.42
N ILE A 176 -12.28 11.67 1.78
CA ILE A 176 -11.47 12.17 2.90
C ILE A 176 -11.16 13.66 2.73
N LYS A 177 -10.76 14.06 1.50
CA LYS A 177 -10.50 15.47 1.15
C LYS A 177 -11.72 16.36 1.40
N SER A 178 -12.92 15.89 1.02
CA SER A 178 -14.17 16.66 1.20
C SER A 178 -14.51 16.93 2.67
N MET A 179 -13.93 16.17 3.60
CA MET A 179 -14.09 16.33 5.04
C MET A 179 -13.01 17.21 5.69
N GLY A 180 -12.11 17.80 4.89
CA GLY A 180 -11.05 18.69 5.38
C GLY A 180 -9.83 17.98 5.97
N ILE A 181 -9.76 16.64 5.92
CA ILE A 181 -8.63 15.87 6.42
C ILE A 181 -7.46 15.96 5.41
N LYS A 182 -6.25 16.10 5.93
CA LYS A 182 -5.04 16.35 5.17
C LYS A 182 -3.99 15.26 5.29
N MET A 183 -4.10 14.39 6.30
CA MET A 183 -3.16 13.31 6.55
C MET A 183 -3.90 12.06 7.01
N VAL A 184 -3.44 10.90 6.59
CA VAL A 184 -3.93 9.61 7.06
C VAL A 184 -2.77 8.66 7.38
N LEU A 185 -2.98 7.77 8.37
CA LEU A 185 -2.06 6.67 8.61
C LEU A 185 -2.61 5.42 7.92
N SER A 186 -1.70 4.65 7.33
CA SER A 186 -1.97 3.39 6.62
C SER A 186 -1.17 2.23 7.19
N GLY A 187 -1.64 1.01 6.99
CA GLY A 187 -0.96 -0.24 7.35
C GLY A 187 0.01 -0.78 6.29
N GLU A 188 0.32 -0.02 5.25
CA GLU A 188 1.22 -0.46 4.18
C GLU A 188 2.63 -0.78 4.71
N GLY A 189 3.30 -1.75 4.10
CA GLY A 189 4.64 -2.21 4.47
C GLY A 189 4.69 -3.41 5.41
N ALA A 190 3.60 -3.73 6.09
CA ALA A 190 3.57 -4.87 7.03
C ALA A 190 3.74 -6.23 6.33
N ASP A 191 3.16 -6.39 5.16
CA ASP A 191 3.25 -7.63 4.37
C ASP A 191 4.67 -7.90 3.91
N GLU A 192 5.40 -6.89 3.51
CA GLU A 192 6.78 -6.97 3.05
C GLU A 192 7.73 -7.25 4.21
N VAL A 193 7.52 -6.63 5.36
CA VAL A 193 8.38 -6.78 6.54
C VAL A 193 8.21 -8.15 7.21
N PHE A 194 6.97 -8.68 7.24
CA PHE A 194 6.64 -9.90 7.99
C PHE A 194 6.21 -11.09 7.12
N GLY A 195 6.39 -11.01 5.79
CA GLY A 195 6.00 -12.10 4.90
C GLY A 195 4.50 -12.37 4.90
N GLY A 196 3.68 -11.31 4.75
CA GLY A 196 2.23 -11.40 4.93
C GLY A 196 1.45 -11.90 3.71
N TYR A 197 2.06 -11.97 2.52
CA TYR A 197 1.40 -12.50 1.33
C TYR A 197 1.32 -14.03 1.36
N LEU A 198 0.25 -14.61 0.85
CA LEU A 198 0.02 -16.06 0.91
C LEU A 198 1.15 -16.89 0.27
N TYR A 199 1.79 -16.38 -0.77
CA TYR A 199 2.90 -17.10 -1.40
C TYR A 199 4.14 -17.27 -0.50
N PHE A 200 4.30 -16.45 0.55
CA PHE A 200 5.38 -16.63 1.52
C PHE A 200 5.27 -17.94 2.32
N HIS A 201 4.06 -18.55 2.37
CA HIS A 201 3.89 -19.90 2.94
C HIS A 201 4.71 -20.97 2.18
N MET A 202 5.09 -20.67 0.93
CA MET A 202 5.87 -21.58 0.09
C MET A 202 7.39 -21.38 0.25
N ALA A 203 7.83 -20.45 1.11
CA ALA A 203 9.26 -20.22 1.33
C ALA A 203 9.94 -21.51 1.83
N PRO A 204 10.97 -22.00 1.13
CA PRO A 204 11.56 -23.29 1.45
C PRO A 204 12.41 -23.27 2.74
N ASN A 205 12.91 -22.10 3.10
CA ASN A 205 13.74 -21.86 4.28
C ASN A 205 13.70 -20.37 4.68
N LYS A 206 14.30 -20.04 5.82
CA LYS A 206 14.33 -18.69 6.36
C LYS A 206 15.16 -17.71 5.52
N GLU A 207 16.20 -18.20 4.85
CA GLU A 207 17.08 -17.42 4.00
C GLU A 207 16.29 -16.91 2.77
N GLU A 208 15.57 -17.78 2.09
CA GLU A 208 14.74 -17.41 0.92
C GLU A 208 13.59 -16.48 1.33
N LEU A 209 12.96 -16.71 2.50
CA LEU A 209 11.99 -15.78 3.05
C LEU A 209 12.60 -14.39 3.21
N HIS A 210 13.79 -14.31 3.80
CA HIS A 210 14.46 -13.03 4.03
C HIS A 210 14.83 -12.33 2.72
N HIS A 211 15.43 -13.04 1.79
CA HIS A 211 15.79 -12.50 0.48
C HIS A 211 14.57 -11.91 -0.23
N GLU A 212 13.43 -12.62 -0.18
CA GLU A 212 12.19 -12.13 -0.80
C GLU A 212 11.60 -10.91 -0.07
N THR A 213 11.64 -10.86 1.28
CA THR A 213 11.21 -9.65 2.02
C THR A 213 12.10 -8.45 1.69
N VAL A 214 13.40 -8.63 1.61
CA VAL A 214 14.35 -7.58 1.19
C VAL A 214 14.05 -7.10 -0.23
N ARG A 215 13.87 -8.03 -1.18
CA ARG A 215 13.53 -7.72 -2.57
C ARG A 215 12.25 -6.90 -2.67
N LYS A 216 11.21 -7.28 -1.91
CA LYS A 216 9.94 -6.56 -1.86
C LYS A 216 10.10 -5.14 -1.31
N LEU A 217 10.82 -4.99 -0.20
CA LEU A 217 11.07 -3.67 0.39
C LEU A 217 11.87 -2.74 -0.56
N GLN A 218 12.87 -3.26 -1.26
CA GLN A 218 13.65 -2.48 -2.22
C GLN A 218 12.82 -1.98 -3.41
N LYS A 219 11.77 -2.70 -3.80
CA LYS A 219 10.89 -2.37 -4.91
C LYS A 219 9.57 -1.70 -4.46
N LEU A 220 9.35 -1.52 -3.18
CA LEU A 220 8.06 -1.10 -2.62
C LEU A 220 7.60 0.29 -3.10
N SER A 221 8.55 1.17 -3.41
CA SER A 221 8.28 2.49 -4.00
C SER A 221 7.58 2.44 -5.36
N LYS A 222 7.63 1.30 -6.05
CA LYS A 222 7.03 1.09 -7.38
C LYS A 222 5.63 0.47 -7.33
N TYR A 223 5.22 -0.07 -6.19
CA TYR A 223 3.97 -0.84 -6.05
C TYR A 223 3.06 -0.26 -4.96
N ASP A 224 3.03 -0.88 -3.80
CA ASP A 224 2.06 -0.55 -2.75
C ASP A 224 2.26 0.87 -2.19
N CYS A 225 3.51 1.32 -2.02
CA CYS A 225 3.78 2.68 -1.62
C CYS A 225 3.48 3.70 -2.73
N LEU A 226 3.74 3.38 -4.01
CA LEU A 226 3.33 4.23 -5.14
C LEU A 226 1.82 4.42 -5.12
N ARG A 227 1.08 3.31 -5.04
CA ARG A 227 -0.37 3.28 -4.98
C ARG A 227 -0.91 4.13 -3.83
N ALA A 228 -0.46 3.85 -2.61
CA ALA A 228 -0.92 4.57 -1.43
C ALA A 228 -0.60 6.07 -1.50
N ASN A 229 0.63 6.41 -1.86
CA ASN A 229 1.06 7.80 -1.96
C ASN A 229 0.31 8.56 -3.05
N LYS A 230 0.35 8.09 -4.30
CA LYS A 230 -0.20 8.86 -5.43
C LYS A 230 -1.72 8.92 -5.43
N SER A 231 -2.42 7.88 -4.96
CA SER A 231 -3.88 7.94 -4.82
C SER A 231 -4.32 9.01 -3.81
N MET A 232 -3.58 9.15 -2.71
CA MET A 232 -3.86 10.17 -1.69
C MET A 232 -3.39 11.56 -2.13
N ALA A 233 -2.18 11.66 -2.69
CA ALA A 233 -1.59 12.91 -3.16
C ALA A 233 -2.41 13.57 -4.28
N ALA A 234 -3.08 12.81 -5.13
CA ALA A 234 -4.02 13.31 -6.14
C ALA A 234 -5.09 14.24 -5.56
N TRP A 235 -5.43 14.06 -4.29
CA TRP A 235 -6.39 14.87 -3.55
C TRP A 235 -5.75 15.76 -2.47
N GLY A 236 -4.41 15.86 -2.46
CA GLY A 236 -3.65 16.65 -1.50
C GLY A 236 -3.74 16.12 -0.08
N ILE A 237 -3.72 14.80 0.08
CA ILE A 237 -3.68 14.09 1.36
C ILE A 237 -2.31 13.42 1.49
N GLU A 238 -1.67 13.57 2.64
CA GLU A 238 -0.44 12.86 2.98
C GLU A 238 -0.77 11.47 3.57
N ALA A 239 -0.22 10.42 3.00
CA ALA A 239 -0.26 9.08 3.57
C ALA A 239 1.00 8.80 4.38
N ARG A 240 0.87 8.41 5.63
CA ARG A 240 1.97 7.99 6.50
C ARG A 240 1.90 6.50 6.78
N VAL A 241 3.08 5.85 6.78
CA VAL A 241 3.22 4.39 6.82
C VAL A 241 4.13 3.95 7.97
N PRO A 242 3.60 3.78 9.19
CA PRO A 242 4.40 3.49 10.38
C PRO A 242 5.24 2.20 10.30
N PHE A 243 4.80 1.18 9.57
CA PHE A 243 5.58 -0.04 9.35
C PHE A 243 6.88 0.19 8.57
N LEU A 244 6.99 1.31 7.85
CA LEU A 244 8.19 1.72 7.12
C LEU A 244 8.98 2.82 7.83
N GLY A 245 8.60 3.17 9.07
CA GLY A 245 9.40 4.06 9.91
C GLY A 245 10.80 3.48 10.11
N LYS A 246 11.86 4.28 9.88
CA LYS A 246 13.23 3.78 9.82
C LYS A 246 13.63 2.94 11.03
N GLU A 247 13.40 3.42 12.24
CA GLU A 247 13.79 2.71 13.46
C GLU A 247 12.97 1.43 13.68
N PHE A 248 11.69 1.43 13.30
CA PHE A 248 10.88 0.24 13.31
C PHE A 248 11.38 -0.78 12.28
N LEU A 249 11.64 -0.33 11.06
CA LEU A 249 12.13 -1.19 9.98
C LEU A 249 13.47 -1.83 10.33
N GLU A 250 14.40 -1.04 10.91
CA GLU A 250 15.68 -1.58 11.39
C GLU A 250 15.48 -2.67 12.45
N TYR A 251 14.60 -2.46 13.42
CA TYR A 251 14.31 -3.48 14.41
C TYR A 251 13.65 -4.72 13.79
N ALA A 252 12.59 -4.51 13.01
CA ALA A 252 11.79 -5.60 12.47
C ALA A 252 12.56 -6.47 11.45
N MET A 253 13.43 -5.86 10.63
CA MET A 253 14.21 -6.59 9.63
C MET A 253 15.43 -7.30 10.24
N ASN A 254 15.88 -6.93 11.44
CA ASN A 254 16.93 -7.66 12.17
C ASN A 254 16.41 -8.87 12.97
N ILE A 255 15.10 -9.11 13.05
CA ILE A 255 14.53 -10.33 13.64
C ILE A 255 14.89 -11.53 12.76
N ASP A 256 15.33 -12.64 13.37
CA ASP A 256 15.61 -13.91 12.68
C ASP A 256 14.40 -14.28 11.78
N PRO A 257 14.59 -14.46 10.48
CA PRO A 257 13.50 -14.81 9.58
C PRO A 257 12.78 -16.13 9.95
N ALA A 258 13.42 -17.01 10.71
CA ALA A 258 12.77 -18.21 11.23
C ALA A 258 11.56 -17.88 12.12
N ASP A 259 11.60 -16.76 12.86
CA ASP A 259 10.48 -16.30 13.69
C ASP A 259 9.32 -15.74 12.83
N LYS A 260 9.57 -15.39 11.58
CA LYS A 260 8.57 -14.87 10.63
C LYS A 260 7.97 -15.94 9.71
N MET A 261 8.56 -17.13 9.66
CA MET A 261 8.08 -18.22 8.80
C MET A 261 6.67 -18.69 9.19
N CYS A 262 5.88 -19.02 8.16
CA CYS A 262 4.58 -19.67 8.29
C CYS A 262 4.76 -21.19 8.37
N SER A 263 5.38 -21.70 9.43
CA SER A 263 5.58 -23.13 9.67
C SER A 263 4.73 -23.61 10.84
N ASP A 264 4.56 -24.92 10.98
CA ASP A 264 3.91 -25.56 12.14
C ASP A 264 2.49 -25.04 12.46
N GLY A 265 1.71 -24.70 11.42
CA GLY A 265 0.34 -24.21 11.60
C GLY A 265 0.24 -22.74 12.05
N LYS A 266 1.34 -22.00 12.02
CA LYS A 266 1.34 -20.55 12.27
C LYS A 266 0.75 -19.81 11.07
N ALA A 267 -0.15 -18.87 11.35
CA ALA A 267 -0.66 -17.95 10.35
C ALA A 267 0.45 -16.98 9.90
N GLU A 268 0.25 -16.35 8.74
CA GLU A 268 1.12 -15.24 8.29
C GLU A 268 1.19 -14.13 9.33
N LYS A 269 2.35 -13.49 9.45
CA LYS A 269 2.61 -12.40 10.43
C LYS A 269 2.38 -12.82 11.89
N TYR A 270 2.63 -14.09 12.24
CA TYR A 270 2.34 -14.64 13.57
C TYR A 270 2.93 -13.79 14.70
N VAL A 271 4.18 -13.35 14.59
CA VAL A 271 4.85 -12.54 15.62
C VAL A 271 4.17 -11.18 15.81
N LEU A 272 3.65 -10.58 14.72
CA LEU A 272 2.89 -9.33 14.79
C LEU A 272 1.55 -9.56 15.49
N ARG A 273 0.82 -10.62 15.13
CA ARG A 273 -0.45 -10.99 15.77
C ARG A 273 -0.26 -11.20 17.27
N LYS A 274 0.77 -11.96 17.66
CA LYS A 274 1.10 -12.21 19.06
C LYS A 274 1.50 -10.95 19.85
N ALA A 275 2.24 -10.05 19.24
CA ALA A 275 2.64 -8.81 19.89
C ALA A 275 1.43 -7.89 20.22
N PHE A 276 0.34 -8.03 19.47
CA PHE A 276 -0.84 -7.16 19.60
C PHE A 276 -2.11 -7.90 20.07
N GLU A 277 -1.98 -9.10 20.64
CA GLU A 277 -3.10 -9.77 21.32
C GLU A 277 -3.75 -8.85 22.35
N GLY A 278 -5.08 -8.81 22.33
CA GLY A 278 -5.89 -7.97 23.22
C GLY A 278 -5.95 -6.48 22.86
N LEU A 279 -5.31 -6.05 21.76
CA LEU A 279 -5.41 -4.65 21.29
C LEU A 279 -6.61 -4.42 20.37
N ILE A 280 -6.94 -5.40 19.54
CA ILE A 280 -8.05 -5.41 18.58
C ILE A 280 -8.85 -6.70 18.76
N PRO A 281 -10.12 -6.78 18.30
CA PRO A 281 -10.93 -8.01 18.39
C PRO A 281 -10.24 -9.21 17.75
N ASP A 282 -10.32 -10.37 18.41
CA ASP A 282 -9.66 -11.61 17.97
C ASP A 282 -10.12 -12.06 16.58
N GLU A 283 -11.38 -11.85 16.22
CA GLU A 283 -11.93 -12.17 14.89
C GLU A 283 -11.24 -11.39 13.76
N VAL A 284 -10.68 -10.21 14.04
CA VAL A 284 -9.87 -9.42 13.10
C VAL A 284 -8.38 -9.74 13.27
N LEU A 285 -7.92 -9.88 14.52
CA LEU A 285 -6.52 -10.20 14.82
C LEU A 285 -6.08 -11.51 14.12
N TRP A 286 -6.95 -12.52 14.07
CA TRP A 286 -6.68 -13.83 13.47
C TRP A 286 -7.35 -14.06 12.13
N ARG A 287 -7.95 -13.00 11.53
CA ARG A 287 -8.52 -13.06 10.19
C ARG A 287 -7.42 -13.42 9.18
N GLN A 288 -7.73 -14.33 8.25
CA GLN A 288 -6.85 -14.65 7.15
C GLN A 288 -6.63 -13.42 6.25
N LYS A 289 -5.41 -13.29 5.73
CA LYS A 289 -5.06 -12.20 4.80
C LYS A 289 -5.91 -12.28 3.53
N GLU A 290 -6.53 -11.16 3.19
CA GLU A 290 -7.11 -10.89 1.87
C GLU A 290 -6.36 -9.75 1.18
N GLN A 291 -6.25 -9.80 -0.15
CA GLN A 291 -5.70 -8.66 -0.90
C GLN A 291 -6.74 -7.54 -0.92
N PHE A 292 -6.29 -6.30 -0.89
CA PHE A 292 -7.18 -5.13 -0.86
C PHE A 292 -8.13 -5.09 -2.07
N SER A 293 -7.65 -5.44 -3.28
CA SER A 293 -8.47 -5.51 -4.49
C SER A 293 -9.61 -6.53 -4.42
N ASP A 294 -9.48 -7.57 -3.61
CA ASP A 294 -10.52 -8.59 -3.38
C ASP A 294 -11.43 -8.19 -2.22
N GLY A 295 -10.85 -7.69 -1.14
CA GLY A 295 -11.56 -7.28 0.07
C GLY A 295 -12.58 -6.15 -0.14
N VAL A 296 -12.33 -5.24 -1.09
CA VAL A 296 -13.26 -4.17 -1.45
C VAL A 296 -14.52 -4.67 -2.16
N GLY A 297 -14.53 -5.92 -2.66
CA GLY A 297 -15.68 -6.59 -3.27
C GLY A 297 -15.28 -7.51 -4.41
N TYR A 298 -15.67 -8.77 -4.31
CA TYR A 298 -15.24 -9.82 -5.24
C TYR A 298 -15.60 -9.57 -6.72
N ASN A 299 -16.67 -8.80 -6.98
CA ASN A 299 -17.08 -8.47 -8.35
C ASN A 299 -16.24 -7.35 -8.99
N TRP A 300 -15.38 -6.66 -8.23
CA TRP A 300 -14.61 -5.53 -8.74
C TRP A 300 -13.66 -5.94 -9.86
N ILE A 301 -12.82 -6.94 -9.61
CA ILE A 301 -11.85 -7.44 -10.58
C ILE A 301 -12.53 -7.99 -11.82
N ASP A 302 -13.61 -8.75 -11.66
CA ASP A 302 -14.35 -9.34 -12.78
C ASP A 302 -15.01 -8.27 -13.65
N SER A 303 -15.50 -7.18 -13.02
CA SER A 303 -16.07 -6.04 -13.75
C SER A 303 -15.03 -5.28 -14.56
N LEU A 304 -13.80 -5.14 -14.05
CA LEU A 304 -12.68 -4.54 -14.79
C LEU A 304 -12.31 -5.37 -16.02
N LYS A 305 -12.22 -6.70 -15.86
CA LYS A 305 -11.97 -7.64 -16.97
C LYS A 305 -13.07 -7.57 -18.00
N ALA A 306 -14.34 -7.63 -17.59
CA ALA A 306 -15.49 -7.53 -18.51
C ALA A 306 -15.50 -6.22 -19.30
N ASN A 307 -15.25 -5.09 -18.62
CA ASN A 307 -15.11 -3.80 -19.28
C ASN A 307 -13.98 -3.77 -20.32
N ALA A 308 -12.84 -4.39 -20.02
CA ALA A 308 -11.74 -4.50 -20.96
C ALA A 308 -12.04 -5.42 -22.14
N ASP A 309 -12.77 -6.52 -21.90
CA ASP A 309 -13.20 -7.46 -22.95
C ASP A 309 -14.14 -6.80 -23.97
N GLU A 310 -14.98 -5.85 -23.53
CA GLU A 310 -15.84 -5.06 -24.40
C GLU A 310 -15.07 -4.03 -25.23
N LYS A 311 -13.99 -3.47 -24.69
CA LYS A 311 -13.23 -2.36 -25.31
C LYS A 311 -12.08 -2.83 -26.20
N VAL A 312 -11.53 -4.03 -25.94
CA VAL A 312 -10.35 -4.55 -26.62
C VAL A 312 -10.70 -5.82 -27.39
N SER A 313 -10.56 -5.77 -28.71
CA SER A 313 -10.75 -6.94 -29.56
C SER A 313 -9.60 -7.94 -29.43
N ASP A 314 -9.83 -9.21 -29.78
CA ASP A 314 -8.79 -10.24 -29.84
C ASP A 314 -7.70 -9.87 -30.85
N ASP A 315 -8.06 -9.23 -31.97
CA ASP A 315 -7.12 -8.75 -32.97
C ASP A 315 -6.20 -7.65 -32.40
N ASN A 316 -6.75 -6.75 -31.59
CA ASN A 316 -5.95 -5.74 -30.90
C ASN A 316 -4.92 -6.37 -29.98
N LEU A 317 -5.32 -7.32 -29.16
CA LEU A 317 -4.43 -8.03 -28.25
C LEU A 317 -3.37 -8.85 -29.01
N ALA A 318 -3.75 -9.54 -30.09
CA ALA A 318 -2.82 -10.29 -30.92
C ALA A 318 -1.75 -9.38 -31.57
N ASN A 319 -2.09 -8.13 -31.86
CA ASN A 319 -1.19 -7.12 -32.43
C ASN A 319 -0.51 -6.23 -31.36
N ALA A 320 -0.65 -6.54 -30.06
CA ALA A 320 -0.13 -5.71 -28.98
C ALA A 320 1.37 -5.40 -29.11
N LYS A 321 2.20 -6.38 -29.47
CA LYS A 321 3.65 -6.21 -29.69
C LYS A 321 3.99 -5.16 -30.77
N ARG A 322 3.13 -5.02 -31.78
CA ARG A 322 3.34 -4.05 -32.86
C ARG A 322 2.97 -2.64 -32.37
N LYS A 323 1.88 -2.51 -31.62
CA LYS A 323 1.42 -1.22 -31.08
C LYS A 323 2.27 -0.75 -29.91
N PHE A 324 2.62 -1.65 -29.01
CA PHE A 324 3.39 -1.42 -27.78
C PHE A 324 4.68 -2.24 -27.80
N PRO A 325 5.74 -1.75 -28.46
CA PRO A 325 7.01 -2.50 -28.59
C PRO A 325 7.76 -2.63 -27.26
N ILE A 326 7.47 -1.74 -26.30
CA ILE A 326 8.03 -1.76 -24.95
C ILE A 326 6.99 -2.37 -24.04
N GLN A 327 7.29 -3.51 -23.42
CA GLN A 327 6.40 -4.26 -22.51
C GLN A 327 4.97 -4.44 -23.08
N PRO A 328 4.82 -5.23 -24.15
CA PRO A 328 3.52 -5.47 -24.73
C PRO A 328 2.60 -6.15 -23.71
N PRO A 329 1.37 -5.67 -23.54
CA PRO A 329 0.40 -6.28 -22.66
C PRO A 329 0.02 -7.68 -23.15
N THR A 330 -0.21 -8.61 -22.21
CA THR A 330 -0.59 -10.00 -22.48
C THR A 330 -2.08 -10.28 -22.20
N THR A 331 -2.79 -9.32 -21.61
CA THR A 331 -4.22 -9.40 -21.30
C THR A 331 -4.96 -8.20 -21.89
N LYS A 332 -6.26 -8.34 -22.14
CA LYS A 332 -7.11 -7.22 -22.62
C LYS A 332 -7.16 -6.08 -21.60
N GLU A 333 -7.19 -6.40 -20.32
CA GLU A 333 -7.15 -5.40 -19.25
C GLU A 333 -5.82 -4.61 -19.28
N GLY A 334 -4.69 -5.31 -19.34
CA GLY A 334 -3.39 -4.67 -19.49
C GLY A 334 -3.27 -3.86 -20.78
N TYR A 335 -3.88 -4.32 -21.89
CA TYR A 335 -3.93 -3.58 -23.13
C TYR A 335 -4.71 -2.27 -22.99
N TYR A 336 -5.89 -2.34 -22.37
CA TYR A 336 -6.75 -1.16 -22.15
C TYR A 336 -6.06 -0.10 -21.28
N TYR A 337 -5.42 -0.51 -20.19
CA TYR A 337 -4.69 0.43 -19.33
C TYR A 337 -3.45 1.00 -20.02
N ARG A 338 -2.74 0.18 -20.80
CA ARG A 338 -1.61 0.64 -21.58
C ARG A 338 -2.03 1.66 -22.65
N GLU A 339 -3.15 1.45 -23.31
CA GLU A 339 -3.70 2.38 -24.30
C GLU A 339 -4.01 3.74 -23.67
N ILE A 340 -4.68 3.75 -22.51
CA ILE A 340 -4.95 4.98 -21.76
C ILE A 340 -3.65 5.66 -21.33
N PHE A 341 -2.68 4.90 -20.87
CA PHE A 341 -1.38 5.43 -20.46
C PHE A 341 -0.65 6.09 -21.62
N ASP A 342 -0.56 5.44 -22.77
CA ASP A 342 0.12 5.97 -23.96
C ASP A 342 -0.57 7.23 -24.55
N GLU A 343 -1.88 7.38 -24.37
CA GLU A 343 -2.58 8.62 -24.72
C GLU A 343 -2.14 9.80 -23.85
N MET A 344 -1.80 9.55 -22.58
CA MET A 344 -1.40 10.57 -21.62
C MET A 344 0.10 10.80 -21.59
N TYR A 345 0.88 9.75 -21.84
CA TYR A 345 2.33 9.70 -21.76
C TYR A 345 2.91 9.07 -23.03
N PRO A 346 2.91 9.80 -24.15
CA PRO A 346 3.16 9.23 -25.47
C PRO A 346 4.63 8.90 -25.76
N THR A 347 5.55 9.18 -24.83
CA THR A 347 6.98 8.92 -25.06
C THR A 347 7.38 7.48 -24.72
N ASN A 348 8.32 6.95 -25.48
CA ASN A 348 8.93 5.65 -25.16
C ASN A 348 9.61 5.63 -23.80
N GLU A 349 10.12 6.75 -23.34
CA GLU A 349 10.78 6.87 -22.05
C GLU A 349 9.79 6.73 -20.89
N ALA A 350 8.58 7.29 -21.01
CA ALA A 350 7.51 7.08 -20.04
C ALA A 350 7.16 5.59 -19.93
N ALA A 351 7.02 4.90 -21.08
CA ALA A 351 6.75 3.47 -21.08
C ALA A 351 7.89 2.63 -20.46
N ARG A 352 9.15 3.04 -20.66
CA ARG A 352 10.33 2.36 -20.07
C ARG A 352 10.48 2.60 -18.58
N SER A 353 10.04 3.76 -18.06
CA SER A 353 10.10 4.03 -16.63
C SER A 353 9.27 3.04 -15.81
N GLU A 354 8.27 2.41 -16.43
CA GLU A 354 7.40 1.37 -15.87
C GLU A 354 7.91 -0.07 -16.11
N GLU A 355 9.09 -0.25 -16.71
CA GLU A 355 9.63 -1.55 -17.14
C GLU A 355 9.82 -2.59 -16.01
N HIS A 356 9.55 -2.21 -14.78
CA HIS A 356 9.73 -3.08 -13.61
C HIS A 356 8.43 -3.73 -13.11
N THR A 357 7.28 -3.41 -13.71
CA THR A 357 5.97 -3.88 -13.26
C THR A 357 5.67 -5.34 -13.65
N SER A 358 6.35 -5.88 -14.68
CA SER A 358 6.07 -7.22 -15.21
C SER A 358 6.48 -8.40 -14.32
N GLU A 359 7.28 -8.19 -13.29
CA GLU A 359 7.77 -9.28 -12.41
C GLU A 359 6.70 -9.84 -11.46
N LEU A 360 5.65 -9.08 -11.14
CA LEU A 360 4.56 -9.60 -10.29
C LEU A 360 3.66 -10.62 -11.01
N GLN A 361 3.58 -10.55 -12.34
CA GLN A 361 2.78 -11.50 -13.11
C GLN A 361 3.45 -12.89 -13.24
N SER A 362 4.78 -12.98 -13.13
CA SER A 362 5.50 -14.24 -13.29
C SER A 362 5.41 -15.18 -12.06
N HIS A 363 5.09 -14.65 -10.88
CA HIS A 363 5.00 -15.43 -9.64
C HIS A 363 3.57 -15.84 -9.26
N LEU A 364 2.54 -15.30 -9.93
CA LEU A 364 1.14 -15.70 -9.72
C LEU A 364 0.71 -16.92 -10.56
N ASN A 365 1.60 -17.51 -11.33
CA ASN A 365 1.37 -18.72 -12.13
C ASN A 365 2.00 -19.99 -11.50
N LEU A 366 2.16 -20.03 -10.18
CA LEU A 366 2.53 -21.25 -9.46
C LEU A 366 1.37 -21.75 -8.61
#